data_ea2ff664f8a044a6760e3fe67ee3b5ed
#
_entry.id   ea2ff664f8a044a6760e3fe67ee3b5ed
#
_cell.length_a   1.000
_cell.length_b   1.000
_cell.length_c   1.000
_cell.angle_alpha   90.00
_cell.angle_beta   90.00
_cell.angle_gamma   90.00
#
_symmetry.space_group_name_H-M   'P 1'
#
loop_
_entity.id
_entity.type
_entity.pdbx_description
1 polymer ?
#
loop_
_entity_poly.entity_id
_entity_poly.type
_entity_poly.pdbx_seq_one_letter_code
_entity_poly.pdbx_strand_id
1 'polypeptide(L)'
;MTRLTVVTALRSEYAALSGRVPGAQLLRCGMGPERVSAWLPRLREAAPEAVVVAGVAGVVDPSLRPGDVVVASEVRDDRGRTVLRGAAPLVAELRRMGLRVRTGPMVSCDRVVGGAKERARLAATGAVAVDMESAEIVRATVGVPTAVVRVIVDTAFSPVARLATLPAGARALLILRELGPALRRWAELLGPRTVLLAEPRSFCAGVERAIDIVELALQRYSRPVYVRRQIVHNAHVVRDLERQGAVFVEELDQVPDGTTVVFSAHGVAPAVREEAARRELNVIDATCPLVAKVHNEARRFAGRGDSVLLIGHDKHDETEGTLGEVPGRITLVQNPAEAERVQVADPEHVAFLMQTTLAVDDAAETVEVL
;
A
#
# COMPACT_ATOMS: atom_id res chain seq x y z
N MET A 1 2.69 8.21 27.52
CA MET A 1 2.22 6.89 27.05
C MET A 1 0.70 6.92 26.98
N THR A 2 0.09 6.47 25.88
CA THR A 2 -1.36 6.42 25.72
C THR A 2 -2.01 5.58 26.83
N ARG A 3 -3.03 6.13 27.50
CA ARG A 3 -3.81 5.43 28.53
C ARG A 3 -4.74 4.42 27.87
N LEU A 4 -4.25 3.18 27.80
CA LEU A 4 -5.00 2.08 27.25
C LEU A 4 -5.89 1.44 28.32
N THR A 5 -7.18 1.31 28.04
CA THR A 5 -8.09 0.48 28.82
C THR A 5 -8.48 -0.74 28.02
N VAL A 6 -8.29 -1.93 28.59
CA VAL A 6 -8.74 -3.20 28.02
C VAL A 6 -9.98 -3.67 28.79
N VAL A 7 -11.07 -3.90 28.06
CA VAL A 7 -12.34 -4.33 28.64
C VAL A 7 -12.61 -5.79 28.28
N THR A 8 -12.94 -6.59 29.28
CA THR A 8 -13.32 -7.99 29.14
C THR A 8 -14.70 -8.25 29.76
N ALA A 9 -15.41 -9.25 29.29
CA ALA A 9 -16.71 -9.62 29.86
C ALA A 9 -16.59 -10.65 31.00
N LEU A 10 -15.80 -11.69 30.80
CA LEU A 10 -15.70 -12.84 31.68
C LEU A 10 -14.54 -12.76 32.66
N ARG A 11 -14.66 -13.47 33.79
CA ARG A 11 -13.55 -13.61 34.77
C ARG A 11 -12.35 -14.33 34.16
N SER A 12 -12.59 -15.34 33.33
CA SER A 12 -11.54 -16.11 32.64
C SER A 12 -10.76 -15.25 31.61
N GLU A 13 -11.45 -14.38 30.89
CA GLU A 13 -10.79 -13.44 29.95
C GLU A 13 -9.96 -12.40 30.71
N TYR A 14 -10.51 -11.85 31.78
CA TYR A 14 -9.80 -10.94 32.67
C TYR A 14 -8.50 -11.61 33.21
N ALA A 15 -8.61 -12.82 33.72
CA ALA A 15 -7.47 -13.57 34.24
C ALA A 15 -6.42 -13.85 33.14
N ALA A 16 -6.86 -14.18 31.92
CA ALA A 16 -5.97 -14.45 30.80
C ALA A 16 -5.13 -13.23 30.43
N LEU A 17 -5.69 -12.01 30.47
CA LEU A 17 -5.03 -10.77 30.11
C LEU A 17 -4.34 -10.06 31.29
N SER A 18 -4.62 -10.48 32.53
CA SER A 18 -4.05 -9.87 33.74
C SER A 18 -2.51 -9.97 33.73
N GLY A 19 -1.84 -8.81 33.85
CA GLY A 19 -0.38 -8.70 33.78
C GLY A 19 0.22 -8.94 32.39
N ARG A 20 -0.60 -9.08 31.33
CA ARG A 20 -0.14 -9.36 29.96
C ARG A 20 -0.14 -8.15 29.05
N VAL A 21 -0.84 -7.07 29.41
CA VAL A 21 -0.87 -5.82 28.65
C VAL A 21 -0.13 -4.74 29.45
N PRO A 22 1.15 -4.49 29.17
CA PRO A 22 1.96 -3.58 29.99
C PRO A 22 1.35 -2.18 30.02
N GLY A 23 1.22 -1.60 31.23
CA GLY A 23 0.74 -0.23 31.43
C GLY A 23 -0.71 0.02 31.01
N ALA A 24 -1.50 -1.04 30.75
CA ALA A 24 -2.93 -0.91 30.48
C ALA A 24 -3.75 -1.09 31.78
N GLN A 25 -4.84 -0.35 31.87
CA GLN A 25 -5.88 -0.62 32.84
C GLN A 25 -6.78 -1.74 32.33
N LEU A 26 -6.89 -2.83 33.07
CA LEU A 26 -7.77 -3.95 32.72
C LEU A 26 -9.06 -3.85 33.55
N LEU A 27 -10.19 -3.82 32.86
CA LEU A 27 -11.52 -3.71 33.45
C LEU A 27 -12.41 -4.88 33.01
N ARG A 28 -13.33 -5.30 33.90
CA ARG A 28 -14.31 -6.34 33.59
C ARG A 28 -15.73 -5.79 33.68
N CYS A 29 -16.48 -5.85 32.57
CA CYS A 29 -17.84 -5.30 32.46
C CYS A 29 -18.95 -6.31 32.85
N GLY A 30 -18.68 -7.63 32.75
CA GLY A 30 -19.72 -8.66 32.82
C GLY A 30 -20.35 -8.92 31.46
N MET A 31 -21.13 -10.00 31.38
CA MET A 31 -21.74 -10.46 30.13
C MET A 31 -23.15 -9.90 29.96
N GLY A 32 -23.44 -9.41 28.74
CA GLY A 32 -24.75 -8.92 28.30
C GLY A 32 -24.94 -7.42 28.43
N PRO A 33 -25.83 -6.82 27.62
CA PRO A 33 -25.98 -5.38 27.47
C PRO A 33 -26.40 -4.66 28.77
N GLU A 34 -27.27 -5.25 29.58
CA GLU A 34 -27.70 -4.64 30.83
C GLU A 34 -26.58 -4.44 31.83
N ARG A 35 -25.69 -5.48 31.98
CA ARG A 35 -24.55 -5.40 32.86
C ARG A 35 -23.53 -4.42 32.36
N VAL A 36 -23.32 -4.40 31.05
CA VAL A 36 -22.42 -3.41 30.43
C VAL A 36 -22.93 -2.00 30.69
N SER A 37 -24.22 -1.74 30.43
CA SER A 37 -24.82 -0.41 30.66
C SER A 37 -24.66 0.07 32.12
N ALA A 38 -24.91 -0.79 33.09
CA ALA A 38 -24.71 -0.48 34.50
C ALA A 38 -23.23 -0.24 34.88
N TRP A 39 -22.30 -0.82 34.13
CA TRP A 39 -20.86 -0.73 34.36
C TRP A 39 -20.20 0.46 33.63
N LEU A 40 -20.79 1.03 32.57
CA LEU A 40 -20.22 2.13 31.78
C LEU A 40 -19.70 3.33 32.58
N PRO A 41 -20.27 3.74 33.73
CA PRO A 41 -19.70 4.81 34.55
C PRO A 41 -18.24 4.57 34.92
N ARG A 42 -17.86 3.33 35.23
CA ARG A 42 -16.46 2.97 35.55
C ARG A 42 -15.51 3.16 34.37
N LEU A 43 -15.99 2.92 33.13
CA LEU A 43 -15.19 3.19 31.93
C LEU A 43 -14.96 4.70 31.75
N ARG A 44 -15.97 5.51 32.02
CA ARG A 44 -15.84 6.98 31.96
C ARG A 44 -14.89 7.51 33.02
N GLU A 45 -14.95 7.00 34.26
CA GLU A 45 -14.00 7.34 35.34
C GLU A 45 -12.55 7.00 34.98
N ALA A 46 -12.33 5.90 34.27
CA ALA A 46 -11.00 5.51 33.78
C ALA A 46 -10.42 6.49 32.76
N ALA A 47 -11.24 7.33 32.15
CA ALA A 47 -10.88 8.36 31.17
C ALA A 47 -9.86 7.83 30.12
N PRO A 48 -10.17 6.75 29.38
CA PRO A 48 -9.23 6.12 28.45
C PRO A 48 -8.92 7.02 27.25
N GLU A 49 -7.66 6.97 26.78
CA GLU A 49 -7.25 7.56 25.51
C GLU A 49 -7.35 6.54 24.36
N ALA A 50 -7.41 5.26 24.70
CA ALA A 50 -7.68 4.16 23.78
C ALA A 50 -8.40 3.02 24.51
N VAL A 51 -9.31 2.34 23.83
CA VAL A 51 -10.07 1.21 24.37
C VAL A 51 -9.91 -0.02 23.49
N VAL A 52 -9.65 -1.17 24.13
CA VAL A 52 -9.75 -2.47 23.46
C VAL A 52 -10.81 -3.31 24.17
N VAL A 53 -11.81 -3.75 23.45
CA VAL A 53 -12.74 -4.79 23.92
C VAL A 53 -12.17 -6.14 23.49
N ALA A 54 -11.67 -6.90 24.46
CA ALA A 54 -10.97 -8.16 24.21
C ALA A 54 -11.68 -9.32 24.92
N GLY A 55 -11.81 -10.45 24.23
CA GLY A 55 -12.46 -11.62 24.80
C GLY A 55 -12.71 -12.70 23.78
N VAL A 56 -13.62 -13.60 24.11
CA VAL A 56 -14.06 -14.68 23.22
C VAL A 56 -15.37 -14.34 22.53
N ALA A 57 -15.66 -15.00 21.40
CA ALA A 57 -16.90 -14.80 20.68
C ALA A 57 -17.38 -16.10 20.00
N GLY A 58 -18.67 -16.16 19.72
CA GLY A 58 -19.26 -17.17 18.88
C GLY A 58 -19.00 -16.88 17.40
N VAL A 59 -18.74 -17.94 16.62
CA VAL A 59 -18.54 -17.80 15.17
C VAL A 59 -19.87 -17.67 14.43
N VAL A 60 -19.87 -16.89 13.37
CA VAL A 60 -20.98 -16.74 12.42
C VAL A 60 -20.53 -17.16 11.02
N ASP A 61 -19.36 -16.75 10.58
CA ASP A 61 -18.74 -17.15 9.30
C ASP A 61 -18.24 -18.61 9.39
N PRO A 62 -18.79 -19.55 8.57
CA PRO A 62 -18.43 -20.96 8.63
C PRO A 62 -16.99 -21.26 8.21
N SER A 63 -16.29 -20.31 7.60
CA SER A 63 -14.86 -20.46 7.26
C SER A 63 -13.92 -20.34 8.46
N LEU A 64 -14.40 -19.79 9.58
CA LEU A 64 -13.64 -19.62 10.82
C LEU A 64 -13.68 -20.86 11.71
N ARG A 65 -12.61 -21.07 12.45
CA ARG A 65 -12.42 -22.21 13.35
C ARG A 65 -12.11 -21.74 14.77
N PRO A 66 -12.37 -22.57 15.80
CA PRO A 66 -11.95 -22.28 17.16
C PRO A 66 -10.44 -21.96 17.22
N GLY A 67 -10.11 -20.84 17.84
CA GLY A 67 -8.75 -20.30 17.92
C GLY A 67 -8.42 -19.26 16.84
N ASP A 68 -9.24 -19.06 15.84
CA ASP A 68 -9.07 -17.92 14.92
C ASP A 68 -9.36 -16.59 15.66
N VAL A 69 -8.65 -15.54 15.28
CA VAL A 69 -8.82 -14.22 15.87
C VAL A 69 -9.64 -13.34 14.92
N VAL A 70 -10.67 -12.69 15.44
CA VAL A 70 -11.47 -11.71 14.72
C VAL A 70 -11.17 -10.32 15.26
N VAL A 71 -10.84 -9.39 14.36
CA VAL A 71 -10.77 -7.96 14.65
C VAL A 71 -11.94 -7.29 13.91
N ALA A 72 -12.86 -6.71 14.66
CA ALA A 72 -14.04 -6.10 14.07
C ALA A 72 -13.70 -4.88 13.21
N SER A 73 -14.20 -4.84 11.98
CA SER A 73 -14.20 -3.63 11.15
C SER A 73 -15.35 -2.69 11.54
N GLU A 74 -16.45 -3.27 12.01
CA GLU A 74 -17.58 -2.56 12.59
C GLU A 74 -18.33 -3.46 13.58
N VAL A 75 -19.08 -2.87 14.47
CA VAL A 75 -19.96 -3.56 15.40
C VAL A 75 -21.41 -3.12 15.12
N ARG A 76 -22.31 -4.09 15.11
CA ARG A 76 -23.74 -3.90 14.82
C ARG A 76 -24.59 -4.45 15.96
N ASP A 77 -25.72 -3.84 16.19
CA ASP A 77 -26.84 -4.35 17.01
C ASP A 77 -28.18 -3.92 16.41
N ASP A 78 -29.26 -4.08 17.13
CA ASP A 78 -30.62 -3.64 16.75
C ASP A 78 -30.77 -2.12 16.66
N ARG A 79 -29.88 -1.35 17.32
CA ARG A 79 -29.92 0.13 17.34
C ARG A 79 -29.05 0.76 16.24
N GLY A 80 -28.25 -0.04 15.52
CA GLY A 80 -27.45 0.46 14.42
C GLY A 80 -26.05 -0.15 14.29
N ARG A 81 -25.15 0.59 13.63
CA ARG A 81 -23.78 0.16 13.39
C ARG A 81 -22.75 1.24 13.75
N THR A 82 -21.60 0.82 14.22
CA THR A 82 -20.45 1.70 14.47
C THR A 82 -19.21 1.13 13.77
N VAL A 83 -18.61 1.92 12.89
CA VAL A 83 -17.39 1.55 12.14
C VAL A 83 -16.16 1.79 13.00
N LEU A 84 -15.25 0.82 13.03
CA LEU A 84 -14.01 0.86 13.80
C LEU A 84 -12.81 1.16 12.88
N ARG A 85 -12.42 2.42 12.80
CA ARG A 85 -11.35 2.87 11.88
C ARG A 85 -9.94 2.45 12.31
N GLY A 86 -9.74 2.06 13.57
CA GLY A 86 -8.44 1.68 14.13
C GLY A 86 -8.06 0.20 13.98
N ALA A 87 -8.84 -0.62 13.28
CA ALA A 87 -8.64 -2.06 13.22
C ALA A 87 -7.36 -2.49 12.45
N ALA A 88 -7.02 -1.81 11.36
CA ALA A 88 -5.95 -2.24 10.46
C ALA A 88 -4.56 -2.39 11.11
N PRO A 89 -4.07 -1.45 11.95
CA PRO A 89 -2.80 -1.61 12.65
C PRO A 89 -2.78 -2.82 13.60
N LEU A 90 -3.89 -3.08 14.32
CA LEU A 90 -4.00 -4.24 15.20
C LEU A 90 -3.94 -5.54 14.41
N VAL A 91 -4.63 -5.61 13.27
CA VAL A 91 -4.57 -6.78 12.37
C VAL A 91 -3.15 -7.06 11.90
N ALA A 92 -2.41 -6.02 11.52
CA ALA A 92 -1.02 -6.17 11.08
C ALA A 92 -0.12 -6.72 12.20
N GLU A 93 -0.28 -6.23 13.44
CA GLU A 93 0.46 -6.75 14.60
C GLU A 93 0.14 -8.23 14.87
N LEU A 94 -1.14 -8.58 14.91
CA LEU A 94 -1.55 -9.96 15.19
C LEU A 94 -1.10 -10.95 14.11
N ARG A 95 -1.12 -10.53 12.82
CA ARG A 95 -0.60 -11.35 11.73
C ARG A 95 0.92 -11.55 11.81
N ARG A 96 1.68 -10.54 12.24
CA ARG A 96 3.14 -10.68 12.49
C ARG A 96 3.46 -11.70 13.58
N MET A 97 2.53 -11.92 14.51
CA MET A 97 2.63 -12.98 15.53
C MET A 97 2.28 -14.39 14.99
N GLY A 98 1.99 -14.53 13.70
CA GLY A 98 1.61 -15.81 13.07
C GLY A 98 0.16 -16.21 13.34
N LEU A 99 -0.69 -15.32 13.86
CA LEU A 99 -2.08 -15.65 14.15
C LEU A 99 -2.94 -15.58 12.89
N ARG A 100 -3.93 -16.46 12.80
CA ARG A 100 -4.96 -16.39 11.77
C ARG A 100 -5.98 -15.31 12.13
N VAL A 101 -5.91 -14.19 11.43
CA VAL A 101 -6.74 -13.00 11.70
C VAL A 101 -7.71 -12.74 10.58
N ARG A 102 -9.00 -12.72 10.92
CA ARG A 102 -10.11 -12.28 10.07
C ARG A 102 -10.57 -10.89 10.47
N THR A 103 -10.87 -10.05 9.50
CA THR A 103 -11.57 -8.79 9.72
C THR A 103 -12.98 -8.89 9.14
N GLY A 104 -13.92 -8.25 9.80
CA GLY A 104 -15.29 -8.19 9.30
C GLY A 104 -16.25 -7.60 10.31
N PRO A 105 -17.52 -7.42 9.92
CA PRO A 105 -18.58 -6.99 10.82
C PRO A 105 -18.80 -7.99 11.96
N MET A 106 -19.00 -7.48 13.18
CA MET A 106 -19.46 -8.25 14.32
C MET A 106 -20.85 -7.81 14.74
N VAL A 107 -21.66 -8.74 15.25
CA VAL A 107 -22.98 -8.45 15.79
C VAL A 107 -22.96 -8.66 17.30
N SER A 108 -23.46 -7.69 18.05
CA SER A 108 -23.73 -7.87 19.48
C SER A 108 -25.21 -8.15 19.69
N CYS A 109 -25.50 -9.26 20.36
CA CYS A 109 -26.86 -9.71 20.69
C CYS A 109 -27.14 -9.56 22.18
N ASP A 110 -28.40 -9.51 22.55
CA ASP A 110 -28.85 -9.47 23.94
C ASP A 110 -28.75 -10.84 24.65
N ARG A 111 -28.62 -11.90 23.87
CA ARG A 111 -28.55 -13.30 24.35
C ARG A 111 -27.53 -14.12 23.56
N VAL A 112 -27.19 -15.28 24.10
CA VAL A 112 -26.32 -16.24 23.43
C VAL A 112 -27.02 -16.81 22.17
N VAL A 113 -26.38 -16.63 21.02
CA VAL A 113 -26.84 -17.16 19.75
C VAL A 113 -26.45 -18.64 19.62
N GLY A 114 -27.41 -19.55 19.88
CA GLY A 114 -27.17 -20.98 19.97
C GLY A 114 -27.61 -21.80 18.75
N GLY A 115 -28.48 -21.28 17.90
CA GLY A 115 -29.10 -22.01 16.81
C GLY A 115 -28.42 -21.84 15.46
N ALA A 116 -28.25 -22.94 14.69
CA ALA A 116 -27.67 -22.88 13.34
C ALA A 116 -28.45 -21.94 12.39
N LYS A 117 -29.79 -21.94 12.48
CA LYS A 117 -30.64 -21.04 11.67
C LYS A 117 -30.40 -19.56 11.99
N GLU A 118 -30.24 -19.24 13.27
CA GLU A 118 -29.98 -17.85 13.71
C GLU A 118 -28.60 -17.38 13.25
N ARG A 119 -27.59 -18.23 13.39
CA ARG A 119 -26.22 -17.96 12.88
C ARG A 119 -26.20 -17.78 11.35
N ALA A 120 -26.93 -18.61 10.61
CA ALA A 120 -27.07 -18.46 9.17
C ALA A 120 -27.72 -17.12 8.76
N ARG A 121 -28.72 -16.65 9.52
CA ARG A 121 -29.30 -15.31 9.30
C ARG A 121 -28.26 -14.21 9.53
N LEU A 122 -27.47 -14.30 10.60
CA LEU A 122 -26.42 -13.34 10.87
C LEU A 122 -25.32 -13.40 9.80
N ALA A 123 -24.94 -14.59 9.33
CA ALA A 123 -23.98 -14.78 8.23
C ALA A 123 -24.45 -14.10 6.94
N ALA A 124 -25.73 -14.19 6.62
CA ALA A 124 -26.32 -13.53 5.45
C ALA A 124 -26.21 -11.99 5.48
N THR A 125 -25.99 -11.38 6.66
CA THR A 125 -25.70 -9.95 6.80
C THR A 125 -24.22 -9.60 6.59
N GLY A 126 -23.37 -10.60 6.32
CA GLY A 126 -21.92 -10.45 6.23
C GLY A 126 -21.19 -10.44 7.58
N ALA A 127 -21.90 -10.70 8.69
CA ALA A 127 -21.27 -10.80 10.01
C ALA A 127 -20.35 -12.02 10.10
N VAL A 128 -19.22 -11.86 10.78
CA VAL A 128 -18.21 -12.92 10.94
C VAL A 128 -18.25 -13.55 12.32
N ALA A 129 -18.61 -12.82 13.35
CA ALA A 129 -18.71 -13.27 14.73
C ALA A 129 -19.81 -12.56 15.50
N VAL A 130 -20.17 -13.11 16.66
CA VAL A 130 -21.22 -12.61 17.54
C VAL A 130 -20.75 -12.57 18.99
N ASP A 131 -21.08 -11.49 19.69
CA ASP A 131 -20.89 -11.33 21.14
C ASP A 131 -22.12 -10.68 21.80
N MET A 132 -21.98 -10.20 23.06
CA MET A 132 -23.07 -9.60 23.80
C MET A 132 -22.71 -8.24 24.42
N GLU A 133 -21.52 -7.69 24.17
CA GLU A 133 -21.00 -6.53 24.90
C GLU A 133 -20.48 -5.41 24.01
N SER A 134 -19.92 -5.76 22.85
CA SER A 134 -19.12 -4.82 22.06
C SER A 134 -19.91 -3.59 21.62
N ALA A 135 -21.17 -3.73 21.22
CA ALA A 135 -21.97 -2.60 20.73
C ALA A 135 -22.19 -1.52 21.79
N GLU A 136 -22.53 -1.90 23.02
CA GLU A 136 -22.71 -0.94 24.12
C GLU A 136 -21.41 -0.22 24.47
N ILE A 137 -20.29 -0.95 24.52
CA ILE A 137 -18.99 -0.35 24.84
C ILE A 137 -18.53 0.60 23.74
N VAL A 138 -18.59 0.17 22.46
CA VAL A 138 -18.18 0.97 21.31
C VAL A 138 -19.01 2.24 21.17
N ARG A 139 -20.32 2.17 21.46
CA ARG A 139 -21.21 3.33 21.49
C ARG A 139 -20.84 4.33 22.59
N ALA A 140 -20.44 3.82 23.74
CA ALA A 140 -20.03 4.65 24.87
C ALA A 140 -18.63 5.27 24.69
N THR A 141 -17.83 4.79 23.73
CA THR A 141 -16.48 5.25 23.45
C THR A 141 -16.38 6.05 22.15
N VAL A 142 -17.47 6.62 21.65
CA VAL A 142 -17.46 7.51 20.49
C VAL A 142 -16.49 8.66 20.75
N GLY A 143 -15.58 8.88 19.77
CA GLY A 143 -14.50 9.88 19.90
C GLY A 143 -13.21 9.34 20.54
N VAL A 144 -13.23 8.16 21.15
CA VAL A 144 -12.06 7.46 21.67
C VAL A 144 -11.66 6.34 20.68
N PRO A 145 -10.40 6.25 20.25
CA PRO A 145 -9.96 5.13 19.43
C PRO A 145 -10.28 3.80 20.09
N THR A 146 -11.10 3.00 19.44
CA THR A 146 -11.60 1.73 19.99
C THR A 146 -11.36 0.60 19.00
N ALA A 147 -10.84 -0.52 19.50
CA ALA A 147 -10.73 -1.78 18.77
C ALA A 147 -11.52 -2.89 19.49
N VAL A 148 -12.06 -3.82 18.73
CA VAL A 148 -12.72 -5.03 19.23
C VAL A 148 -11.97 -6.22 18.68
N VAL A 149 -11.45 -7.06 19.56
CA VAL A 149 -10.74 -8.30 19.22
C VAL A 149 -11.34 -9.48 19.96
N ARG A 150 -11.64 -10.54 19.20
CA ARG A 150 -12.28 -11.74 19.73
C ARG A 150 -11.56 -12.99 19.27
N VAL A 151 -11.44 -13.96 20.14
CA VAL A 151 -10.96 -15.30 19.81
C VAL A 151 -12.15 -16.24 19.70
N ILE A 152 -12.27 -16.95 18.60
CA ILE A 152 -13.39 -17.84 18.33
C ILE A 152 -13.32 -19.08 19.21
N VAL A 153 -14.43 -19.44 19.86
CA VAL A 153 -14.51 -20.59 20.80
C VAL A 153 -15.35 -21.76 20.32
N ASP A 154 -16.14 -21.57 19.26
CA ASP A 154 -17.08 -22.58 18.78
C ASP A 154 -17.05 -22.72 17.26
N THR A 155 -17.95 -23.53 16.71
CA THR A 155 -18.17 -23.66 15.27
C THR A 155 -19.57 -23.21 14.92
N ALA A 156 -19.81 -22.84 13.66
CA ALA A 156 -21.12 -22.44 13.18
C ALA A 156 -22.22 -23.51 13.42
N PHE A 157 -21.83 -24.76 13.60
CA PHE A 157 -22.71 -25.91 13.75
C PHE A 157 -22.80 -26.46 15.19
N SER A 158 -21.89 -26.04 16.10
CA SER A 158 -21.82 -26.58 17.47
C SER A 158 -21.75 -25.42 18.48
N PRO A 159 -22.86 -25.11 19.17
CA PRO A 159 -22.92 -23.97 20.09
C PRO A 159 -22.12 -24.18 21.37
N VAL A 160 -21.72 -23.07 22.01
CA VAL A 160 -20.85 -22.94 23.20
C VAL A 160 -21.29 -23.78 24.44
N ALA A 161 -22.51 -24.27 24.47
CA ALA A 161 -23.10 -24.88 25.67
C ALA A 161 -22.80 -26.40 25.88
N ARG A 162 -21.91 -27.00 25.11
CA ARG A 162 -21.58 -28.42 25.24
C ARG A 162 -20.22 -28.63 25.88
N LEU A 163 -20.10 -29.69 26.70
CA LEU A 163 -18.83 -30.18 27.31
C LEU A 163 -17.68 -30.30 26.26
N ALA A 164 -18.00 -30.58 25.00
CA ALA A 164 -17.06 -30.69 23.89
C ALA A 164 -16.37 -29.34 23.55
N THR A 165 -16.86 -28.18 24.01
CA THR A 165 -16.25 -26.87 23.76
C THR A 165 -15.24 -26.45 24.84
N LEU A 166 -15.08 -27.17 25.92
CA LEU A 166 -14.12 -26.85 26.99
C LEU A 166 -12.65 -26.78 26.51
N PRO A 167 -12.14 -27.71 25.68
CA PRO A 167 -10.78 -27.59 25.13
C PRO A 167 -10.60 -26.37 24.21
N ALA A 168 -11.62 -26.06 23.41
CA ALA A 168 -11.60 -24.90 22.51
C ALA A 168 -11.62 -23.59 23.31
N GLY A 169 -12.40 -23.53 24.38
CA GLY A 169 -12.41 -22.40 25.32
C GLY A 169 -11.06 -22.17 26.00
N ALA A 170 -10.42 -23.24 26.50
CA ALA A 170 -9.10 -23.17 27.09
C ALA A 170 -8.04 -22.69 26.10
N ARG A 171 -8.07 -23.21 24.86
CA ARG A 171 -7.19 -22.76 23.77
C ARG A 171 -7.42 -21.29 23.43
N ALA A 172 -8.67 -20.86 23.35
CA ALA A 172 -8.99 -19.46 23.07
C ALA A 172 -8.45 -18.51 24.14
N LEU A 173 -8.52 -18.89 25.43
CA LEU A 173 -7.95 -18.12 26.53
C LEU A 173 -6.42 -18.07 26.48
N LEU A 174 -5.75 -19.15 26.06
CA LEU A 174 -4.30 -19.14 25.83
C LEU A 174 -3.91 -18.16 24.72
N ILE A 175 -4.63 -18.19 23.60
CA ILE A 175 -4.42 -17.25 22.50
C ILE A 175 -4.71 -15.81 22.98
N LEU A 176 -5.81 -15.60 23.70
CA LEU A 176 -6.16 -14.28 24.22
C LEU A 176 -5.04 -13.70 25.12
N ARG A 177 -4.41 -14.55 25.92
CA ARG A 177 -3.26 -14.20 26.76
C ARG A 177 -2.06 -13.69 25.94
N GLU A 178 -1.84 -14.26 24.78
CA GLU A 178 -0.73 -13.90 23.89
C GLU A 178 -0.96 -12.56 23.17
N LEU A 179 -2.22 -12.08 23.06
CA LEU A 179 -2.53 -10.83 22.39
C LEU A 179 -1.99 -9.59 23.12
N GLY A 180 -1.69 -9.67 24.41
CA GLY A 180 -1.37 -8.53 25.25
C GLY A 180 -0.35 -7.56 24.67
N PRO A 181 0.83 -7.99 24.21
CA PRO A 181 1.82 -7.12 23.59
C PRO A 181 1.31 -6.40 22.34
N ALA A 182 0.53 -7.08 21.50
CA ALA A 182 -0.06 -6.47 20.29
C ALA A 182 -1.09 -5.39 20.63
N LEU A 183 -1.92 -5.62 21.67
CA LEU A 183 -2.86 -4.60 22.15
C LEU A 183 -2.14 -3.34 22.63
N ARG A 184 -1.02 -3.50 23.34
CA ARG A 184 -0.20 -2.38 23.80
C ARG A 184 0.44 -1.63 22.63
N ARG A 185 1.05 -2.34 21.70
CA ARG A 185 1.63 -1.72 20.48
C ARG A 185 0.58 -0.97 19.69
N TRP A 186 -0.61 -1.55 19.52
CA TRP A 186 -1.71 -0.86 18.86
C TRP A 186 -2.03 0.49 19.51
N ALA A 187 -2.13 0.54 20.83
CA ALA A 187 -2.38 1.79 21.56
C ALA A 187 -1.26 2.82 21.36
N GLU A 188 -0.01 2.38 21.34
CA GLU A 188 1.15 3.23 21.07
C GLU A 188 1.11 3.79 19.65
N LEU A 189 0.58 3.01 18.71
CA LEU A 189 0.39 3.45 17.32
C LEU A 189 -0.65 4.57 17.17
N LEU A 190 -1.53 4.77 18.15
CA LEU A 190 -2.56 5.82 18.15
C LEU A 190 -2.06 7.15 18.74
N GLY A 191 -0.90 7.17 19.39
CA GLY A 191 -0.30 8.38 19.96
C GLY A 191 0.20 9.37 18.90
N PRO A 192 0.55 10.59 19.31
CA PRO A 192 1.15 11.56 18.42
C PRO A 192 2.42 10.99 17.80
N ARG A 193 2.62 11.25 16.51
CA ARG A 193 3.78 10.79 15.73
C ARG A 193 4.49 11.96 15.12
N THR A 194 5.82 11.89 15.12
CA THR A 194 6.64 12.76 14.31
C THR A 194 6.90 12.10 12.97
N VAL A 195 6.47 12.74 11.90
CA VAL A 195 6.80 12.33 10.54
C VAL A 195 8.08 13.09 10.16
N LEU A 196 9.17 12.36 9.99
CA LEU A 196 10.42 12.91 9.47
C LEU A 196 10.37 12.82 7.96
N LEU A 197 10.39 13.98 7.31
CA LEU A 197 10.50 14.07 5.87
C LEU A 197 11.98 14.19 5.50
N ALA A 198 12.47 13.24 4.70
CA ALA A 198 13.84 13.28 4.21
C ALA A 198 14.03 14.47 3.25
N GLU A 199 15.20 15.08 3.30
CA GLU A 199 15.64 16.13 2.38
C GLU A 199 17.01 15.76 1.80
N PRO A 200 17.29 16.08 0.52
CA PRO A 200 16.35 16.62 -0.45
C PRO A 200 15.30 15.60 -0.89
N ARG A 201 14.10 16.08 -1.18
CA ARG A 201 12.99 15.28 -1.69
C ARG A 201 12.33 16.00 -2.85
N SER A 202 11.55 15.34 -3.65
CA SER A 202 10.83 15.78 -4.83
C SER A 202 11.44 15.21 -6.11
N PHE A 203 11.02 15.72 -7.24
CA PHE A 203 11.56 15.34 -8.53
C PHE A 203 12.91 16.02 -8.78
N CYS A 204 13.73 15.45 -9.67
CA CYS A 204 14.88 16.16 -10.20
C CYS A 204 14.39 17.27 -11.15
N ALA A 205 15.25 18.26 -11.40
CA ALA A 205 14.92 19.39 -12.28
C ALA A 205 14.47 18.96 -13.69
N GLY A 206 14.97 17.84 -14.20
CA GLY A 206 14.56 17.29 -15.50
C GLY A 206 13.13 16.81 -15.51
N VAL A 207 12.70 16.10 -14.45
CA VAL A 207 11.33 15.63 -14.27
C VAL A 207 10.37 16.79 -14.03
N GLU A 208 10.70 17.73 -13.15
CA GLU A 208 9.87 18.92 -12.91
C GLU A 208 9.65 19.71 -14.21
N ARG A 209 10.73 20.00 -14.95
CA ARG A 209 10.64 20.67 -16.24
C ARG A 209 9.74 19.95 -17.24
N ALA A 210 9.80 18.61 -17.30
CA ALA A 210 8.98 17.85 -18.23
C ALA A 210 7.48 17.93 -17.87
N ILE A 211 7.14 17.87 -16.59
CA ILE A 211 5.77 18.05 -16.11
C ILE A 211 5.27 19.46 -16.44
N ASP A 212 6.04 20.48 -16.10
CA ASP A 212 5.71 21.90 -16.37
C ASP A 212 5.46 22.14 -17.85
N ILE A 213 6.24 21.52 -18.73
CA ILE A 213 6.07 21.64 -20.19
C ILE A 213 4.69 21.12 -20.62
N VAL A 214 4.24 19.96 -20.12
CA VAL A 214 2.91 19.42 -20.45
C VAL A 214 1.81 20.30 -19.89
N GLU A 215 1.94 20.78 -18.66
CA GLU A 215 0.97 21.68 -18.03
C GLU A 215 0.85 23.01 -18.80
N LEU A 216 1.97 23.61 -19.20
CA LEU A 216 1.99 24.80 -20.02
C LEU A 216 1.42 24.55 -21.43
N ALA A 217 1.68 23.40 -22.02
CA ALA A 217 1.10 23.01 -23.30
C ALA A 217 -0.43 22.92 -23.21
N LEU A 218 -0.96 22.30 -22.14
CA LEU A 218 -2.41 22.20 -21.88
C LEU A 218 -3.09 23.58 -21.66
N GLN A 219 -2.35 24.57 -21.20
CA GLN A 219 -2.84 25.94 -21.03
C GLN A 219 -2.80 26.73 -22.34
N ARG A 220 -1.81 26.48 -23.20
CA ARG A 220 -1.51 27.31 -24.38
C ARG A 220 -2.15 26.81 -25.68
N TYR A 221 -2.32 25.50 -25.80
CA TYR A 221 -2.82 24.87 -27.02
C TYR A 221 -4.21 24.29 -26.83
N SER A 222 -4.93 24.13 -27.96
CA SER A 222 -6.24 23.50 -27.95
C SER A 222 -6.13 22.02 -27.53
N ARG A 223 -7.02 21.60 -26.67
CA ARG A 223 -7.07 20.19 -26.24
C ARG A 223 -7.67 19.30 -27.35
N PRO A 224 -7.25 18.05 -27.44
CA PRO A 224 -6.28 17.36 -26.59
C PRO A 224 -4.82 17.74 -26.93
N VAL A 225 -3.93 17.71 -25.94
CA VAL A 225 -2.48 17.71 -26.13
C VAL A 225 -2.01 16.27 -25.98
N TYR A 226 -1.38 15.76 -27.02
CA TYR A 226 -0.86 14.40 -27.01
C TYR A 226 0.51 14.34 -26.37
N VAL A 227 0.81 13.26 -25.66
CA VAL A 227 2.13 13.02 -25.05
C VAL A 227 2.58 11.62 -25.51
N ARG A 228 3.68 11.55 -26.26
CA ARG A 228 4.22 10.27 -26.70
C ARG A 228 4.93 9.57 -25.55
N ARG A 229 4.44 8.38 -25.22
CA ARG A 229 4.82 7.56 -24.07
C ARG A 229 4.64 8.31 -22.74
N GLN A 230 5.02 7.73 -21.63
CA GLN A 230 4.91 8.41 -20.35
C GLN A 230 5.90 9.57 -20.27
N ILE A 231 5.43 10.76 -19.87
CA ILE A 231 6.29 11.94 -19.73
C ILE A 231 7.44 11.68 -18.75
N VAL A 232 7.12 10.93 -17.69
CA VAL A 232 8.03 10.37 -16.70
C VAL A 232 7.42 9.08 -16.16
N HIS A 233 8.23 8.12 -15.69
CA HIS A 233 7.75 6.84 -15.15
C HIS A 233 7.10 6.99 -13.76
N ASN A 234 6.01 7.75 -13.70
CA ASN A 234 5.23 7.98 -12.49
C ASN A 234 3.72 7.97 -12.79
N ALA A 235 3.05 6.89 -12.40
CA ALA A 235 1.62 6.71 -12.67
C ALA A 235 0.71 7.77 -11.99
N HIS A 236 1.16 8.45 -10.94
CA HIS A 236 0.39 9.55 -10.34
C HIS A 236 0.45 10.79 -11.21
N VAL A 237 1.65 11.15 -11.68
CA VAL A 237 1.86 12.28 -12.60
C VAL A 237 1.08 12.07 -13.89
N VAL A 238 1.18 10.88 -14.51
CA VAL A 238 0.45 10.56 -15.74
C VAL A 238 -1.06 10.77 -15.53
N ARG A 239 -1.65 10.17 -14.49
CA ARG A 239 -3.09 10.33 -14.20
C ARG A 239 -3.51 11.76 -13.89
N ASP A 240 -2.64 12.55 -13.28
CA ASP A 240 -2.93 13.95 -12.97
C ASP A 240 -2.97 14.78 -14.26
N LEU A 241 -2.04 14.56 -15.18
CA LEU A 241 -2.02 15.22 -16.48
C LEU A 241 -3.18 14.75 -17.39
N GLU A 242 -3.56 13.47 -17.36
CA GLU A 242 -4.75 12.96 -18.05
C GLU A 242 -6.02 13.67 -17.57
N ARG A 243 -6.18 13.86 -16.27
CA ARG A 243 -7.32 14.60 -15.71
C ARG A 243 -7.34 16.09 -16.16
N GLN A 244 -6.21 16.63 -16.46
CA GLN A 244 -6.08 18.00 -17.01
C GLN A 244 -6.33 18.06 -18.53
N GLY A 245 -6.37 16.90 -19.22
CA GLY A 245 -6.69 16.80 -20.63
C GLY A 245 -5.52 16.43 -21.54
N ALA A 246 -4.42 15.89 -21.01
CA ALA A 246 -3.38 15.24 -21.79
C ALA A 246 -3.87 13.87 -22.26
N VAL A 247 -3.45 13.45 -23.44
CA VAL A 247 -3.70 12.13 -23.99
C VAL A 247 -2.37 11.44 -24.24
N PHE A 248 -2.08 10.41 -23.43
CA PHE A 248 -0.87 9.62 -23.60
C PHE A 248 -1.06 8.58 -24.68
N VAL A 249 -0.09 8.49 -25.58
CA VAL A 249 -0.07 7.57 -26.71
C VAL A 249 1.27 6.84 -26.76
N GLU A 250 1.28 5.61 -27.24
CA GLU A 250 2.53 4.85 -27.36
C GLU A 250 3.35 5.33 -28.56
N GLU A 251 2.72 5.50 -29.72
CA GLU A 251 3.41 5.89 -30.96
C GLU A 251 2.66 7.02 -31.68
N LEU A 252 3.35 7.68 -32.60
CA LEU A 252 2.81 8.86 -33.29
C LEU A 252 1.62 8.54 -34.20
N ASP A 253 1.48 7.28 -34.68
CA ASP A 253 0.36 6.83 -35.50
C ASP A 253 -1.01 7.02 -34.83
N GLN A 254 -1.03 7.10 -33.51
CA GLN A 254 -2.21 7.36 -32.69
C GLN A 254 -2.53 8.87 -32.55
N VAL A 255 -1.67 9.75 -33.07
CA VAL A 255 -1.83 11.21 -33.01
C VAL A 255 -2.43 11.71 -34.31
N PRO A 256 -3.53 12.47 -34.34
CA PRO A 256 -4.04 13.08 -35.56
C PRO A 256 -3.06 14.10 -36.15
N ASP A 257 -2.95 14.15 -37.47
CA ASP A 257 -2.08 15.08 -38.19
C ASP A 257 -2.37 16.55 -37.81
N GLY A 258 -1.35 17.38 -37.78
CA GLY A 258 -1.44 18.81 -37.46
C GLY A 258 -1.74 19.13 -35.99
N THR A 259 -1.81 18.14 -35.11
CA THR A 259 -2.09 18.38 -33.69
C THR A 259 -0.81 18.59 -32.86
N THR A 260 -0.97 18.99 -31.58
CA THR A 260 0.17 19.22 -30.67
C THR A 260 0.57 17.92 -29.99
N VAL A 261 1.86 17.57 -30.06
CA VAL A 261 2.44 16.44 -29.38
C VAL A 261 3.66 16.85 -28.55
N VAL A 262 3.76 16.30 -27.34
CA VAL A 262 4.91 16.48 -26.44
C VAL A 262 5.75 15.20 -26.47
N PHE A 263 7.06 15.32 -26.70
CA PHE A 263 8.01 14.25 -26.52
C PHE A 263 8.45 14.17 -25.05
N SER A 264 8.56 12.97 -24.52
CA SER A 264 8.85 12.73 -23.11
C SER A 264 10.27 13.16 -22.69
N ALA A 265 10.50 13.20 -21.38
CA ALA A 265 11.82 13.49 -20.81
C ALA A 265 12.93 12.55 -21.28
N HIS A 266 12.57 11.34 -21.69
CA HIS A 266 13.51 10.28 -22.11
C HIS A 266 14.15 10.52 -23.49
N GLY A 267 13.66 11.52 -24.23
CA GLY A 267 14.11 11.79 -25.60
C GLY A 267 13.51 10.84 -26.62
N VAL A 268 13.75 11.14 -27.89
CA VAL A 268 13.29 10.33 -29.02
C VAL A 268 14.36 10.22 -30.08
N ALA A 269 14.36 9.11 -30.80
CA ALA A 269 15.24 8.92 -31.98
C ALA A 269 14.94 9.95 -33.09
N PRO A 270 15.92 10.32 -33.94
CA PRO A 270 15.70 11.21 -35.08
C PRO A 270 14.54 10.79 -36.00
N ALA A 271 14.36 9.49 -36.23
CA ALA A 271 13.26 8.95 -37.06
C ALA A 271 11.86 9.37 -36.54
N VAL A 272 11.68 9.45 -35.23
CA VAL A 272 10.41 9.93 -34.63
C VAL A 272 10.20 11.41 -34.88
N ARG A 273 11.26 12.22 -34.85
CA ARG A 273 11.21 13.65 -35.19
C ARG A 273 10.87 13.86 -36.67
N GLU A 274 11.46 13.06 -37.55
CA GLU A 274 11.20 13.08 -38.99
C GLU A 274 9.76 12.68 -39.30
N GLU A 275 9.22 11.67 -38.61
CA GLU A 275 7.82 11.28 -38.72
C GLU A 275 6.89 12.41 -38.29
N ALA A 276 7.14 13.02 -37.13
CA ALA A 276 6.36 14.14 -36.64
C ALA A 276 6.35 15.31 -37.64
N ALA A 277 7.51 15.62 -38.24
CA ALA A 277 7.63 16.66 -39.26
C ALA A 277 6.82 16.32 -40.55
N ARG A 278 6.88 15.07 -41.02
CA ARG A 278 6.09 14.62 -42.19
C ARG A 278 4.58 14.73 -41.99
N ARG A 279 4.15 14.57 -40.73
CA ARG A 279 2.74 14.63 -40.31
C ARG A 279 2.31 16.01 -39.86
N GLU A 280 3.17 17.01 -40.02
CA GLU A 280 2.93 18.40 -39.66
C GLU A 280 2.49 18.58 -38.18
N LEU A 281 3.00 17.72 -37.28
CA LEU A 281 2.68 17.81 -35.87
C LEU A 281 3.38 19.02 -35.24
N ASN A 282 2.68 19.72 -34.36
CA ASN A 282 3.26 20.78 -33.56
C ASN A 282 4.02 20.15 -32.36
N VAL A 283 5.33 19.97 -32.52
CA VAL A 283 6.16 19.25 -31.55
C VAL A 283 6.64 20.17 -30.43
N ILE A 284 6.44 19.74 -29.20
CA ILE A 284 7.05 20.32 -28.00
C ILE A 284 8.00 19.30 -27.39
N ASP A 285 9.29 19.60 -27.38
CA ASP A 285 10.32 18.67 -26.91
C ASP A 285 10.61 18.87 -25.43
N ALA A 286 10.19 17.92 -24.58
CA ALA A 286 10.46 17.91 -23.14
C ALA A 286 11.69 17.09 -22.74
N THR A 287 12.51 16.66 -23.70
CA THR A 287 13.73 15.88 -23.42
C THR A 287 14.56 16.52 -22.33
N CYS A 288 14.93 15.74 -21.32
CA CYS A 288 15.82 16.17 -20.25
C CYS A 288 17.18 16.63 -20.82
N PRO A 289 17.74 17.77 -20.37
CA PRO A 289 19.03 18.24 -20.85
C PRO A 289 20.17 17.21 -20.68
N LEU A 290 20.13 16.36 -19.66
CA LEU A 290 21.12 15.29 -19.48
C LEU A 290 20.97 14.22 -20.54
N VAL A 291 19.77 13.81 -20.89
CA VAL A 291 19.49 12.88 -21.99
C VAL A 291 19.94 13.48 -23.33
N ALA A 292 19.60 14.74 -23.58
CA ALA A 292 20.08 15.45 -24.77
C ALA A 292 21.61 15.49 -24.87
N LYS A 293 22.30 15.59 -23.73
CA LYS A 293 23.76 15.48 -23.68
C LYS A 293 24.25 14.10 -24.11
N VAL A 294 23.64 13.04 -23.60
CA VAL A 294 23.97 11.64 -23.99
C VAL A 294 23.78 11.44 -25.49
N HIS A 295 22.64 11.91 -26.06
CA HIS A 295 22.39 11.87 -27.52
C HIS A 295 23.47 12.62 -28.31
N ASN A 296 23.89 13.80 -27.85
CA ASN A 296 24.93 14.58 -28.52
C ASN A 296 26.30 13.85 -28.45
N GLU A 297 26.62 13.24 -27.32
CA GLU A 297 27.87 12.47 -27.15
C GLU A 297 27.86 11.19 -27.99
N ALA A 298 26.71 10.51 -28.10
CA ALA A 298 26.54 9.35 -28.98
C ALA A 298 26.90 9.70 -30.44
N ARG A 299 26.33 10.78 -30.97
CA ARG A 299 26.68 11.27 -32.32
C ARG A 299 28.12 11.66 -32.46
N ARG A 300 28.67 12.35 -31.46
CA ARG A 300 30.07 12.83 -31.47
C ARG A 300 31.07 11.66 -31.50
N PHE A 301 30.89 10.66 -30.63
CA PHE A 301 31.78 9.51 -30.56
C PHE A 301 31.66 8.63 -31.82
N ALA A 302 30.46 8.30 -32.25
CA ALA A 302 30.23 7.57 -33.49
C ALA A 302 30.79 8.31 -34.71
N GLY A 303 30.70 9.66 -34.75
CA GLY A 303 31.23 10.48 -35.81
C GLY A 303 32.78 10.49 -35.87
N ARG A 304 33.44 10.24 -34.76
CA ARG A 304 34.92 10.03 -34.70
C ARG A 304 35.35 8.61 -35.11
N GLY A 305 34.42 7.69 -35.25
CA GLY A 305 34.67 6.29 -35.55
C GLY A 305 34.85 5.41 -34.32
N ASP A 306 34.60 5.92 -33.12
CA ASP A 306 34.72 5.14 -31.89
C ASP A 306 33.67 4.03 -31.85
N SER A 307 34.02 2.89 -31.25
CA SER A 307 33.04 1.88 -30.82
C SER A 307 32.26 2.40 -29.61
N VAL A 308 30.98 2.68 -29.78
CA VAL A 308 30.18 3.28 -28.70
C VAL A 308 29.40 2.18 -27.97
N LEU A 309 29.60 2.06 -26.65
CA LEU A 309 28.89 1.17 -25.76
C LEU A 309 27.87 1.96 -24.95
N LEU A 310 26.60 1.54 -24.93
CA LEU A 310 25.58 2.15 -24.11
C LEU A 310 25.24 1.21 -22.94
N ILE A 311 25.54 1.61 -21.72
CA ILE A 311 25.11 0.91 -20.50
C ILE A 311 23.68 1.34 -20.17
N GLY A 312 22.73 0.40 -20.22
CA GLY A 312 21.32 0.70 -20.04
C GLY A 312 20.45 -0.54 -20.10
N HIS A 313 19.16 -0.35 -19.90
CA HIS A 313 18.17 -1.44 -19.97
C HIS A 313 17.56 -1.54 -21.37
N ASP A 314 17.46 -2.76 -21.88
CA ASP A 314 16.71 -3.03 -23.11
C ASP A 314 15.24 -2.56 -22.98
N LYS A 315 14.66 -2.05 -24.06
CA LYS A 315 13.29 -1.55 -24.14
C LYS A 315 12.95 -0.36 -23.22
N HIS A 316 13.95 0.30 -22.66
CA HIS A 316 13.74 1.56 -21.99
C HIS A 316 13.69 2.71 -23.01
N ASP A 317 12.77 3.65 -22.84
CA ASP A 317 12.55 4.76 -23.79
C ASP A 317 13.83 5.58 -24.06
N GLU A 318 14.62 5.86 -23.02
CA GLU A 318 15.89 6.58 -23.14
C GLU A 318 16.94 5.77 -23.92
N THR A 319 16.98 4.45 -23.70
CA THR A 319 17.91 3.54 -24.43
C THR A 319 17.52 3.47 -25.90
N GLU A 320 16.25 3.29 -26.21
CA GLU A 320 15.75 3.31 -27.60
C GLU A 320 16.06 4.64 -28.29
N GLY A 321 15.83 5.77 -27.61
CA GLY A 321 16.13 7.09 -28.13
C GLY A 321 17.62 7.26 -28.46
N THR A 322 18.50 6.83 -27.55
CA THR A 322 19.96 6.94 -27.71
C THR A 322 20.49 6.01 -28.81
N LEU A 323 20.03 4.75 -28.84
CA LEU A 323 20.39 3.81 -29.93
C LEU A 323 19.98 4.33 -31.30
N GLY A 324 18.82 4.97 -31.37
CA GLY A 324 18.29 5.57 -32.59
C GLY A 324 19.06 6.79 -33.11
N GLU A 325 19.89 7.45 -32.29
CA GLU A 325 20.72 8.59 -32.72
C GLU A 325 21.75 8.20 -33.77
N VAL A 326 22.30 6.99 -33.67
CA VAL A 326 23.28 6.45 -34.63
C VAL A 326 23.01 4.96 -34.85
N PRO A 327 21.99 4.62 -35.65
CA PRO A 327 21.57 3.22 -35.83
C PRO A 327 22.73 2.31 -36.26
N GLY A 328 22.87 1.17 -35.58
CA GLY A 328 23.88 0.15 -35.88
C GLY A 328 25.32 0.51 -35.48
N ARG A 329 25.53 1.65 -34.81
CA ARG A 329 26.85 2.11 -34.35
C ARG A 329 27.03 2.11 -32.83
N ILE A 330 25.99 1.83 -32.11
CA ILE A 330 25.98 1.76 -30.65
C ILE A 330 25.61 0.35 -30.23
N THR A 331 26.40 -0.23 -29.34
CA THR A 331 26.15 -1.55 -28.75
C THR A 331 25.58 -1.38 -27.33
N LEU A 332 24.41 -1.95 -27.06
CA LEU A 332 23.82 -1.97 -25.72
C LEU A 332 24.53 -3.02 -24.85
N VAL A 333 24.85 -2.63 -23.62
CA VAL A 333 25.40 -3.48 -22.57
C VAL A 333 24.56 -3.30 -21.32
N GLN A 334 23.90 -4.36 -20.86
CA GLN A 334 22.90 -4.25 -19.80
C GLN A 334 23.46 -4.59 -18.41
N ASN A 335 24.53 -5.39 -18.37
CA ASN A 335 25.07 -5.93 -17.13
C ASN A 335 26.54 -6.36 -17.31
N PRO A 336 27.26 -6.66 -16.20
CA PRO A 336 28.65 -7.10 -16.25
C PRO A 336 28.90 -8.34 -17.12
N ALA A 337 27.98 -9.30 -17.14
CA ALA A 337 28.12 -10.52 -17.94
C ALA A 337 28.00 -10.25 -19.46
N GLU A 338 27.32 -9.21 -19.88
CA GLU A 338 27.34 -8.74 -21.27
C GLU A 338 28.59 -7.94 -21.57
N ALA A 339 29.07 -7.15 -20.59
CA ALA A 339 30.34 -6.43 -20.71
C ALA A 339 31.55 -7.35 -20.97
N GLU A 340 31.64 -8.49 -20.26
CA GLU A 340 32.69 -9.51 -20.50
C GLU A 340 32.69 -10.08 -21.92
N ARG A 341 31.54 -10.05 -22.61
CA ARG A 341 31.37 -10.68 -23.94
C ARG A 341 31.34 -9.70 -25.09
N VAL A 342 31.24 -8.41 -24.78
CA VAL A 342 31.16 -7.40 -25.83
C VAL A 342 32.47 -7.39 -26.64
N GLN A 343 32.32 -7.33 -27.96
CA GLN A 343 33.46 -7.22 -28.87
C GLN A 343 33.47 -5.85 -29.52
N VAL A 344 34.59 -5.20 -29.51
CA VAL A 344 34.83 -3.90 -30.15
C VAL A 344 35.81 -4.05 -31.28
N ALA A 345 35.67 -3.25 -32.33
CA ALA A 345 36.53 -3.34 -33.50
C ALA A 345 37.97 -2.85 -33.22
N ASP A 346 38.08 -1.83 -32.38
CA ASP A 346 39.34 -1.24 -31.97
C ASP A 346 39.28 -0.86 -30.47
N PRO A 347 40.03 -1.59 -29.61
CA PRO A 347 40.03 -1.31 -28.17
C PRO A 347 40.65 0.04 -27.78
N GLU A 348 41.45 0.67 -28.64
CA GLU A 348 42.04 2.01 -28.39
C GLU A 348 41.03 3.13 -28.67
N HIS A 349 39.91 2.83 -29.39
CA HIS A 349 38.88 3.77 -29.79
C HIS A 349 37.51 3.30 -29.29
N VAL A 350 37.34 3.27 -27.96
CA VAL A 350 36.09 2.91 -27.31
C VAL A 350 35.56 4.08 -26.49
N ALA A 351 34.29 4.36 -26.60
CA ALA A 351 33.56 5.28 -25.72
C ALA A 351 32.37 4.60 -25.10
N PHE A 352 32.07 4.86 -23.83
CA PHE A 352 30.86 4.39 -23.21
C PHE A 352 29.97 5.54 -22.81
N LEU A 353 28.67 5.29 -22.86
CA LEU A 353 27.57 6.15 -22.42
C LEU A 353 26.71 5.39 -21.44
N MET A 354 25.96 6.09 -20.62
CA MET A 354 25.06 5.47 -19.64
C MET A 354 23.67 6.08 -19.72
N GLN A 355 22.68 5.25 -19.54
CA GLN A 355 21.31 5.68 -19.28
C GLN A 355 21.29 6.52 -18.00
N THR A 356 20.66 7.70 -18.06
CA THR A 356 20.76 8.70 -16.98
C THR A 356 20.03 8.30 -15.69
N THR A 357 19.18 7.27 -15.75
CA THR A 357 18.38 6.75 -14.63
C THR A 357 18.97 5.52 -13.95
N LEU A 358 20.16 5.06 -14.36
CA LEU A 358 20.85 3.96 -13.68
C LEU A 358 21.36 4.37 -12.30
N ALA A 359 21.35 3.42 -11.36
CA ALA A 359 22.06 3.60 -10.10
C ALA A 359 23.58 3.62 -10.33
N VAL A 360 24.27 4.47 -9.58
CA VAL A 360 25.71 4.64 -9.73
C VAL A 360 26.46 3.32 -9.51
N ASP A 361 26.02 2.54 -8.50
CA ASP A 361 26.67 1.27 -8.14
C ASP A 361 26.49 0.22 -9.26
N ASP A 362 25.27 0.10 -9.83
CA ASP A 362 24.99 -0.84 -10.93
C ASP A 362 25.79 -0.49 -12.19
N ALA A 363 25.94 0.80 -12.47
CA ALA A 363 26.74 1.26 -13.59
C ALA A 363 28.24 1.01 -13.36
N ALA A 364 28.74 1.24 -12.13
CA ALA A 364 30.14 1.07 -11.78
C ALA A 364 30.60 -0.38 -11.97
N GLU A 365 29.82 -1.37 -11.54
CA GLU A 365 30.14 -2.79 -11.74
C GLU A 365 30.30 -3.15 -13.24
N THR A 366 29.44 -2.60 -14.09
CA THR A 366 29.53 -2.85 -15.53
C THR A 366 30.71 -2.14 -16.17
N VAL A 367 31.04 -0.90 -15.72
CA VAL A 367 32.18 -0.14 -16.21
C VAL A 367 33.52 -0.77 -15.81
N GLU A 368 33.62 -1.37 -14.61
CA GLU A 368 34.85 -2.05 -14.16
C GLU A 368 35.20 -3.28 -15.02
N VAL A 369 34.21 -3.88 -15.64
CA VAL A 369 34.40 -5.06 -16.52
C VAL A 369 34.75 -4.65 -17.93
N LEU A 370 34.26 -3.50 -18.42
CA LEU A 370 34.58 -2.94 -19.74
C LEU A 370 36.03 -2.45 -19.84
#